data_a46386942c3a977d568cf28f17798808
#
_entry.id   a46386942c3a977d568cf28f17798808
#
_cell.length_a   1.000
_cell.length_b   1.000
_cell.length_c   1.000
_cell.angle_alpha   90.00
_cell.angle_beta   90.00
_cell.angle_gamma   90.00
#
_symmetry.space_group_name_H-M   'P 1'
#
loop_
_entity.id
_entity.type
_entity.pdbx_description
1 polymer ?
#
loop_
_entity_poly.entity_id
_entity_poly.type
_entity_poly.pdbx_seq_one_letter_code
_entity_poly.pdbx_strand_id
1 'polypeptide(L)'
;MPLITRKQVIPGDVIASGDYRYGSYIEKRGSDYIALRIGLAEVSRDGVKLIPLTGPYIPHVDDQVVGKVIDMSGFGWEIDINSLFFGYLPASFVFGRDFSPATHDLSSKFKVGDLLLCKIEAFDRSRDPQISIRGPGLGKVPKGEIVKISPTKVPRLIGRKGYMVNMISAQTGCELMVGQNGLVVVSGPPEGILKAANAIKMIEEEAHLADLTTKVQNYLGAEAQGGE
;
A
#
# COMPACT_ATOMS: atom_id res chain seq x y z
N MET A 1 6.22 0.74 -31.13
CA MET A 1 5.95 1.08 -29.72
C MET A 1 4.77 2.05 -29.71
N PRO A 2 3.71 1.85 -28.92
CA PRO A 2 2.67 2.86 -28.79
C PRO A 2 3.28 4.11 -28.15
N LEU A 3 3.06 5.27 -28.78
CA LEU A 3 3.45 6.57 -28.25
C LEU A 3 2.60 6.81 -26.99
N ILE A 4 3.19 6.64 -25.81
CA ILE A 4 2.58 7.05 -24.55
C ILE A 4 3.01 8.49 -24.31
N THR A 5 2.05 9.41 -24.36
CA THR A 5 2.30 10.81 -23.99
C THR A 5 2.07 10.94 -22.48
N ARG A 6 3.10 11.44 -21.78
CA ARG A 6 3.05 11.73 -20.34
C ARG A 6 3.06 13.23 -20.10
N LYS A 7 2.13 13.70 -19.29
CA LYS A 7 2.03 15.13 -18.92
C LYS A 7 1.70 15.23 -17.42
N GLN A 8 2.37 16.15 -16.72
CA GLN A 8 1.93 16.55 -15.40
C GLN A 8 0.65 17.37 -15.49
N VAL A 9 -0.30 17.07 -14.64
CA VAL A 9 -1.62 17.72 -14.61
C VAL A 9 -2.02 18.06 -13.18
N ILE A 10 -2.80 19.12 -13.07
CA ILE A 10 -3.45 19.55 -11.83
C ILE A 10 -4.97 19.35 -11.96
N PRO A 11 -5.74 19.36 -10.85
CA PRO A 11 -7.19 19.27 -10.90
C PRO A 11 -7.79 20.36 -11.80
N GLY A 12 -8.65 19.95 -12.73
CA GLY A 12 -9.27 20.82 -13.72
C GLY A 12 -8.60 20.82 -15.09
N ASP A 13 -7.37 20.31 -15.22
CA ASP A 13 -6.69 20.21 -16.52
C ASP A 13 -7.37 19.19 -17.44
N VAL A 14 -7.49 19.54 -18.73
CA VAL A 14 -7.90 18.59 -19.76
C VAL A 14 -6.70 17.73 -20.13
N ILE A 15 -6.87 16.42 -19.98
CA ILE A 15 -5.86 15.41 -20.28
C ILE A 15 -5.89 15.05 -21.76
N ALA A 16 -7.09 14.77 -22.27
CA ALA A 16 -7.33 14.39 -23.67
C ALA A 16 -8.78 14.70 -24.05
N SER A 17 -9.07 14.75 -25.36
CA SER A 17 -10.42 14.88 -25.90
C SER A 17 -10.64 13.78 -26.95
N GLY A 18 -11.84 13.19 -26.95
CA GLY A 18 -12.20 12.13 -27.89
C GLY A 18 -12.96 10.99 -27.22
N ASP A 19 -12.82 9.77 -27.74
CA ASP A 19 -13.43 8.59 -27.15
C ASP A 19 -12.35 7.61 -26.66
N TYR A 20 -12.09 7.66 -25.35
CA TYR A 20 -11.11 6.84 -24.68
C TYR A 20 -11.74 6.08 -23.51
N ARG A 21 -11.18 4.92 -23.19
CA ARG A 21 -11.38 4.33 -21.87
C ARG A 21 -10.61 5.15 -20.85
N TYR A 22 -11.16 5.34 -19.65
CA TYR A 22 -10.50 6.12 -18.61
C TYR A 22 -10.52 5.42 -17.28
N GLY A 23 -9.48 5.68 -16.48
CA GLY A 23 -9.29 5.12 -15.16
C GLY A 23 -9.79 6.02 -14.04
N SER A 24 -9.39 5.70 -12.80
CA SER A 24 -9.70 6.48 -11.60
C SER A 24 -9.12 7.89 -11.68
N TYR A 25 -9.72 8.83 -10.92
CA TYR A 25 -9.31 10.24 -10.81
C TYR A 25 -9.43 11.07 -12.09
N ILE A 26 -10.25 10.61 -13.03
CA ILE A 26 -10.58 11.30 -14.27
C ILE A 26 -12.10 11.43 -14.36
N GLU A 27 -12.57 12.61 -14.74
CA GLU A 27 -13.97 12.89 -15.03
C GLU A 27 -14.15 13.13 -16.53
N LYS A 28 -15.17 12.50 -17.13
CA LYS A 28 -15.53 12.77 -18.53
C LYS A 28 -16.59 13.87 -18.56
N ARG A 29 -16.28 15.00 -19.21
CA ARG A 29 -17.21 16.11 -19.47
C ARG A 29 -17.33 16.33 -20.97
N GLY A 30 -18.43 15.85 -21.54
CA GLY A 30 -18.62 15.84 -23.00
C GLY A 30 -17.56 14.97 -23.67
N SER A 31 -16.72 15.58 -24.52
CA SER A 31 -15.57 14.93 -25.19
C SER A 31 -14.28 14.97 -24.39
N ASP A 32 -14.23 15.73 -23.29
CA ASP A 32 -12.99 16.01 -22.58
C ASP A 32 -12.85 15.14 -21.34
N TYR A 33 -11.60 14.73 -21.06
CA TYR A 33 -11.20 14.00 -19.86
C TYR A 33 -10.42 14.93 -18.93
N ILE A 34 -10.98 15.20 -17.77
CA ILE A 34 -10.49 16.19 -16.82
C ILE A 34 -9.82 15.49 -15.64
N ALA A 35 -8.63 15.97 -15.25
CA ALA A 35 -7.93 15.51 -14.08
C ALA A 35 -8.65 15.95 -12.79
N LEU A 36 -8.84 15.02 -11.85
CA LEU A 36 -9.41 15.29 -10.52
C LEU A 36 -8.33 15.40 -9.44
N ARG A 37 -7.09 15.03 -9.74
CA ARG A 37 -5.96 15.07 -8.80
C ARG A 37 -4.68 15.53 -9.49
N ILE A 38 -3.74 16.02 -8.67
CA ILE A 38 -2.36 16.26 -9.12
C ILE A 38 -1.73 14.91 -9.46
N GLY A 39 -1.22 14.79 -10.68
CA GLY A 39 -0.69 13.51 -11.13
C GLY A 39 0.03 13.58 -12.45
N LEU A 40 0.46 12.39 -12.88
CA LEU A 40 1.01 12.16 -14.21
C LEU A 40 -0.07 11.51 -15.06
N ALA A 41 -0.58 12.25 -16.04
CA ALA A 41 -1.50 11.74 -17.04
C ALA A 41 -0.76 10.95 -18.10
N GLU A 42 -1.26 9.77 -18.43
CA GLU A 42 -0.78 8.93 -19.52
C GLU A 42 -1.91 8.75 -20.54
N VAL A 43 -1.65 9.15 -21.77
CA VAL A 43 -2.57 8.95 -22.89
C VAL A 43 -1.96 7.90 -23.82
N SER A 44 -2.71 6.84 -24.06
CA SER A 44 -2.34 5.73 -24.92
C SER A 44 -3.51 5.36 -25.84
N ARG A 45 -3.28 4.43 -26.79
CA ARG A 45 -4.37 3.87 -27.60
C ARG A 45 -5.40 3.09 -26.77
N ASP A 46 -4.98 2.53 -25.64
CA ASP A 46 -5.81 1.73 -24.75
C ASP A 46 -6.66 2.58 -23.81
N GLY A 47 -6.35 3.88 -23.67
CA GLY A 47 -7.10 4.81 -22.85
C GLY A 47 -6.27 5.88 -22.15
N VAL A 48 -6.93 6.61 -21.26
CA VAL A 48 -6.38 7.68 -20.45
C VAL A 48 -6.28 7.22 -19.00
N LYS A 49 -5.10 7.38 -18.40
CA LYS A 49 -4.83 7.04 -17.00
C LYS A 49 -4.23 8.24 -16.28
N LEU A 50 -4.58 8.40 -15.01
CA LEU A 50 -3.98 9.37 -14.11
C LEU A 50 -3.30 8.63 -12.97
N ILE A 51 -1.99 8.83 -12.86
CA ILE A 51 -1.18 8.32 -11.75
C ILE A 51 -1.06 9.44 -10.73
N PRO A 52 -1.74 9.37 -9.59
CA PRO A 52 -1.68 10.44 -8.58
C PRO A 52 -0.29 10.52 -7.96
N LEU A 53 0.21 11.74 -7.76
CA LEU A 53 1.49 11.99 -7.09
C LEU A 53 1.31 12.21 -5.58
N THR A 54 0.11 12.55 -5.15
CA THR A 54 -0.24 12.82 -3.75
C THR A 54 -1.65 12.36 -3.44
N GLY A 55 -1.94 12.15 -2.16
CA GLY A 55 -3.29 11.91 -1.68
C GLY A 55 -3.41 10.70 -0.75
N PRO A 56 -4.54 10.57 -0.04
CA PRO A 56 -4.81 9.44 0.84
C PRO A 56 -4.95 8.15 0.03
N TYR A 57 -4.72 7.04 0.71
CA TYR A 57 -4.99 5.73 0.16
C TYR A 57 -6.50 5.54 -0.05
N ILE A 58 -6.86 5.05 -1.22
CA ILE A 58 -8.22 4.60 -1.54
C ILE A 58 -8.13 3.11 -1.84
N PRO A 59 -8.89 2.25 -1.15
CA PRO A 59 -8.85 0.82 -1.35
C PRO A 59 -9.20 0.42 -2.79
N HIS A 60 -8.48 -0.58 -3.31
CA HIS A 60 -8.81 -1.27 -4.56
C HIS A 60 -8.83 -2.77 -4.30
N VAL A 61 -9.67 -3.47 -5.04
CA VAL A 61 -9.70 -4.92 -4.98
C VAL A 61 -8.34 -5.48 -5.36
N ASP A 62 -7.91 -6.55 -4.68
CA ASP A 62 -6.61 -7.20 -4.78
C ASP A 62 -5.44 -6.46 -4.13
N ASP A 63 -5.62 -5.24 -3.59
CA ASP A 63 -4.57 -4.56 -2.83
C ASP A 63 -4.21 -5.35 -1.56
N GLN A 64 -2.91 -5.48 -1.31
CA GLN A 64 -2.39 -5.92 -0.01
C GLN A 64 -2.20 -4.71 0.90
N VAL A 65 -2.75 -4.76 2.10
CA VAL A 65 -2.72 -3.67 3.07
C VAL A 65 -2.28 -4.16 4.44
N VAL A 66 -1.51 -3.36 5.12
CA VAL A 66 -1.26 -3.54 6.55
C VAL A 66 -2.37 -2.84 7.31
N GLY A 67 -2.97 -3.52 8.27
CA GLY A 67 -4.02 -2.94 9.10
C GLY A 67 -3.85 -3.28 10.57
N LYS A 68 -4.44 -2.46 11.42
CA LYS A 68 -4.48 -2.65 12.87
C LYS A 68 -5.90 -2.95 13.31
N VAL A 69 -6.09 -4.03 14.04
CA VAL A 69 -7.39 -4.36 14.64
C VAL A 69 -7.77 -3.27 15.64
N ILE A 70 -8.90 -2.61 15.41
CA ILE A 70 -9.42 -1.54 16.28
C ILE A 70 -10.63 -1.95 17.07
N ASP A 71 -11.46 -2.86 16.55
CA ASP A 71 -12.63 -3.37 17.24
C ASP A 71 -12.99 -4.79 16.82
N MET A 72 -13.82 -5.46 17.62
CA MET A 72 -14.36 -6.79 17.37
C MET A 72 -15.87 -6.77 17.55
N SER A 73 -16.59 -7.20 16.53
CA SER A 73 -18.03 -7.50 16.60
C SER A 73 -18.26 -8.99 16.76
N GLY A 74 -19.49 -9.43 17.00
CA GLY A 74 -19.81 -10.87 17.08
C GLY A 74 -19.55 -11.66 15.78
N PHE A 75 -19.32 -10.99 14.66
CA PHE A 75 -19.20 -11.61 13.33
C PHE A 75 -17.87 -11.32 12.61
N GLY A 76 -16.97 -10.54 13.21
CA GLY A 76 -15.69 -10.20 12.60
C GLY A 76 -14.95 -9.08 13.33
N TRP A 77 -13.92 -8.58 12.67
CA TRP A 77 -13.04 -7.54 13.18
C TRP A 77 -13.12 -6.31 12.30
N GLU A 78 -13.06 -5.16 12.93
CA GLU A 78 -12.86 -3.87 12.29
C GLU A 78 -11.38 -3.51 12.33
N ILE A 79 -10.84 -3.08 11.20
CA ILE A 79 -9.40 -2.90 10.99
C ILE A 79 -9.14 -1.53 10.39
N ASP A 80 -8.31 -0.73 11.07
CA ASP A 80 -7.79 0.51 10.51
C ASP A 80 -6.75 0.19 9.44
N ILE A 81 -7.04 0.53 8.21
CA ILE A 81 -6.20 0.34 7.04
C ILE A 81 -5.56 1.65 6.54
N ASN A 82 -5.45 2.67 7.38
CA ASN A 82 -4.90 3.99 7.02
C ASN A 82 -5.59 4.60 5.79
N SER A 83 -6.92 4.52 5.74
CA SER A 83 -7.79 5.02 4.67
C SER A 83 -8.92 5.86 5.26
N LEU A 84 -9.78 6.40 4.39
CA LEU A 84 -11.06 7.00 4.80
C LEU A 84 -12.10 5.94 5.21
N PHE A 85 -11.83 4.69 4.91
CA PHE A 85 -12.68 3.53 5.20
C PHE A 85 -11.96 2.59 6.16
N PHE A 86 -12.71 1.90 7.00
CA PHE A 86 -12.19 0.81 7.82
C PHE A 86 -12.33 -0.51 7.06
N GLY A 87 -11.37 -1.41 7.24
CA GLY A 87 -11.48 -2.76 6.69
C GLY A 87 -12.33 -3.64 7.57
N TYR A 88 -13.27 -4.39 7.00
CA TYR A 88 -14.03 -5.40 7.71
C TYR A 88 -13.52 -6.81 7.37
N LEU A 89 -13.05 -7.54 8.39
CA LEU A 89 -12.63 -8.94 8.27
C LEU A 89 -13.72 -9.86 8.81
N PRO A 90 -14.51 -10.54 7.96
CA PRO A 90 -15.53 -11.48 8.42
C PRO A 90 -14.91 -12.68 9.14
N ALA A 91 -15.50 -13.08 10.26
CA ALA A 91 -15.05 -14.26 11.00
C ALA A 91 -15.11 -15.54 10.16
N SER A 92 -16.04 -15.64 9.22
CA SER A 92 -16.13 -16.76 8.27
C SER A 92 -14.92 -16.88 7.34
N PHE A 93 -14.14 -15.80 7.14
CA PHE A 93 -12.90 -15.86 6.37
C PHE A 93 -11.74 -16.45 7.16
N VAL A 94 -11.84 -16.40 8.50
CA VAL A 94 -10.82 -16.91 9.42
C VAL A 94 -11.14 -18.34 9.89
N PHE A 95 -12.39 -18.58 10.31
CA PHE A 95 -12.82 -19.86 10.87
C PHE A 95 -13.44 -20.83 9.84
N GLY A 96 -13.77 -20.32 8.64
CA GLY A 96 -14.44 -21.10 7.60
C GLY A 96 -15.97 -20.97 7.63
N ARG A 97 -16.64 -21.85 6.83
CA ARG A 97 -18.10 -21.79 6.65
C ARG A 97 -18.89 -22.20 7.89
N ASP A 98 -18.28 -23.00 8.76
CA ASP A 98 -18.92 -23.53 9.97
C ASP A 98 -18.78 -22.58 11.18
N PHE A 99 -18.44 -21.31 10.90
CA PHE A 99 -18.34 -20.30 11.96
C PHE A 99 -19.69 -20.09 12.67
N SER A 100 -19.65 -20.17 13.99
CA SER A 100 -20.78 -19.83 14.86
C SER A 100 -20.30 -18.93 16.01
N PRO A 101 -20.94 -17.77 16.23
CA PRO A 101 -20.58 -16.89 17.34
C PRO A 101 -20.70 -17.51 18.72
N ALA A 102 -21.53 -18.56 18.87
CA ALA A 102 -21.74 -19.26 20.14
C ALA A 102 -20.58 -20.21 20.50
N THR A 103 -19.82 -20.68 19.51
CA THR A 103 -18.80 -21.73 19.72
C THR A 103 -17.38 -21.26 19.44
N HIS A 104 -17.22 -20.16 18.69
CA HIS A 104 -15.89 -19.64 18.30
C HIS A 104 -15.63 -18.32 19.01
N ASP A 105 -14.55 -18.30 19.80
CA ASP A 105 -14.05 -17.06 20.39
C ASP A 105 -13.13 -16.34 19.41
N LEU A 106 -13.57 -15.17 18.94
CA LEU A 106 -12.82 -14.33 18.02
C LEU A 106 -11.51 -13.84 18.64
N SER A 107 -11.51 -13.56 19.95
CA SER A 107 -10.34 -13.05 20.68
C SER A 107 -9.18 -14.05 20.72
N SER A 108 -9.46 -15.33 20.47
CA SER A 108 -8.44 -16.38 20.37
C SER A 108 -7.56 -16.25 19.12
N LYS A 109 -8.06 -15.60 18.09
CA LYS A 109 -7.33 -15.41 16.82
C LYS A 109 -6.66 -14.05 16.75
N PHE A 110 -7.43 -12.98 16.87
CA PHE A 110 -6.91 -11.62 16.81
C PHE A 110 -7.51 -10.78 17.93
N LYS A 111 -6.67 -9.95 18.52
CA LYS A 111 -7.04 -9.01 19.59
C LYS A 111 -6.96 -7.58 19.08
N VAL A 112 -7.69 -6.69 19.70
CA VAL A 112 -7.52 -5.25 19.47
C VAL A 112 -6.07 -4.85 19.67
N GLY A 113 -5.51 -4.14 18.69
CA GLY A 113 -4.10 -3.75 18.64
C GLY A 113 -3.21 -4.68 17.80
N ASP A 114 -3.68 -5.87 17.41
CA ASP A 114 -2.89 -6.75 16.53
C ASP A 114 -2.74 -6.13 15.14
N LEU A 115 -1.57 -6.35 14.54
CA LEU A 115 -1.28 -5.96 13.16
C LEU A 115 -1.51 -7.15 12.24
N LEU A 116 -2.17 -6.90 11.13
CA LEU A 116 -2.50 -7.90 10.12
C LEU A 116 -2.04 -7.43 8.75
N LEU A 117 -1.48 -8.34 7.95
CA LEU A 117 -1.34 -8.17 6.52
C LEU A 117 -2.56 -8.81 5.86
N CYS A 118 -3.34 -8.00 5.17
CA CYS A 118 -4.62 -8.37 4.61
C CYS A 118 -4.67 -8.06 3.11
N LYS A 119 -5.63 -8.66 2.43
CA LYS A 119 -5.96 -8.37 1.03
C LYS A 119 -7.38 -7.80 0.95
N ILE A 120 -7.58 -6.78 0.13
CA ILE A 120 -8.92 -6.26 -0.18
C ILE A 120 -9.62 -7.26 -1.09
N GLU A 121 -10.70 -7.86 -0.62
CA GLU A 121 -11.49 -8.85 -1.38
C GLU A 121 -12.59 -8.18 -2.20
N ALA A 122 -13.29 -7.19 -1.62
CA ALA A 122 -14.35 -6.45 -2.27
C ALA A 122 -14.42 -5.01 -1.75
N PHE A 123 -14.67 -4.06 -2.66
CA PHE A 123 -14.88 -2.66 -2.33
C PHE A 123 -15.66 -1.96 -3.46
N ASP A 124 -16.77 -1.30 -3.12
CA ASP A 124 -17.64 -0.59 -4.05
C ASP A 124 -17.85 0.89 -3.70
N ARG A 125 -17.16 1.39 -2.67
CA ARG A 125 -17.25 2.74 -2.09
C ARG A 125 -18.57 3.07 -1.39
N SER A 126 -19.56 2.20 -1.41
CA SER A 126 -20.83 2.38 -0.68
C SER A 126 -20.77 1.83 0.74
N ARG A 127 -19.81 0.97 1.02
CA ARG A 127 -19.54 0.30 2.29
C ARG A 127 -18.06 0.20 2.54
N ASP A 128 -17.72 -0.15 3.77
CA ASP A 128 -16.36 -0.47 4.13
C ASP A 128 -15.81 -1.67 3.33
N PRO A 129 -14.52 -1.62 2.94
CA PRO A 129 -13.92 -2.71 2.17
C PRO A 129 -13.90 -4.01 2.97
N GLN A 130 -14.35 -5.07 2.33
CA GLN A 130 -14.21 -6.41 2.86
C GLN A 130 -12.79 -6.89 2.64
N ILE A 131 -12.14 -7.32 3.71
CA ILE A 131 -10.76 -7.79 3.67
C ILE A 131 -10.65 -9.27 4.00
N SER A 132 -9.58 -9.89 3.54
CA SER A 132 -9.29 -11.31 3.71
C SER A 132 -7.85 -11.51 4.15
N ILE A 133 -7.62 -12.55 4.93
CA ILE A 133 -6.27 -13.03 5.27
C ILE A 133 -5.95 -14.35 4.58
N ARG A 134 -6.75 -14.74 3.58
CA ARG A 134 -6.55 -15.97 2.82
C ARG A 134 -5.51 -15.75 1.73
N GLY A 135 -4.38 -16.36 1.87
CA GLY A 135 -3.28 -16.30 0.88
C GLY A 135 -1.92 -16.47 1.53
N PRO A 136 -0.90 -16.74 0.71
CA PRO A 136 0.46 -16.90 1.22
C PRO A 136 0.97 -15.57 1.81
N GLY A 137 1.53 -15.63 3.03
CA GLY A 137 2.10 -14.47 3.70
C GLY A 137 1.08 -13.51 4.33
N LEU A 138 -0.23 -13.76 4.20
CA LEU A 138 -1.28 -12.96 4.84
C LEU A 138 -1.58 -13.47 6.26
N GLY A 139 -2.08 -12.57 7.11
CA GLY A 139 -2.48 -12.87 8.48
C GLY A 139 -1.78 -11.99 9.50
N LYS A 140 -1.60 -12.54 10.70
CA LYS A 140 -0.98 -11.78 11.80
C LYS A 140 0.49 -11.49 11.52
N VAL A 141 0.83 -10.22 11.61
CA VAL A 141 2.19 -9.72 11.41
C VAL A 141 2.98 -9.85 12.71
N PRO A 142 4.27 -10.26 12.66
CA PRO A 142 5.15 -10.23 13.82
C PRO A 142 5.20 -8.83 14.46
N LYS A 143 5.55 -8.77 15.75
CA LYS A 143 5.77 -7.48 16.42
C LYS A 143 6.91 -6.74 15.71
N GLY A 144 6.64 -5.52 15.30
CA GLY A 144 7.60 -4.66 14.60
C GLY A 144 7.20 -3.20 14.73
N GLU A 145 8.03 -2.33 14.19
CA GLU A 145 7.75 -0.91 14.12
C GLU A 145 6.98 -0.57 12.85
N ILE A 146 6.01 0.33 12.96
CA ILE A 146 5.24 0.81 11.81
C ILE A 146 5.91 2.08 11.28
N VAL A 147 6.39 2.00 10.06
CA VAL A 147 6.89 3.15 9.30
C VAL A 147 5.84 3.56 8.28
N LYS A 148 5.50 4.85 8.23
CA LYS A 148 4.54 5.39 7.27
C LYS A 148 5.28 5.94 6.05
N ILE A 149 4.74 5.68 4.87
CA ILE A 149 5.16 6.26 3.60
C ILE A 149 3.93 6.66 2.80
N SER A 150 4.03 7.70 1.99
CA SER A 150 2.96 8.08 1.05
C SER A 150 2.54 6.88 0.19
N PRO A 151 1.24 6.53 0.12
CA PRO A 151 0.77 5.39 -0.68
C PRO A 151 1.20 5.45 -2.14
N THR A 152 1.29 6.66 -2.70
CA THR A 152 1.74 6.90 -4.09
C THR A 152 3.22 6.56 -4.31
N LYS A 153 4.02 6.48 -3.23
CA LYS A 153 5.46 6.17 -3.27
C LYS A 153 5.78 4.71 -2.92
N VAL A 154 4.78 3.95 -2.46
CA VAL A 154 4.92 2.51 -2.18
C VAL A 154 5.51 1.72 -3.36
N PRO A 155 5.10 1.94 -4.63
CA PRO A 155 5.72 1.25 -5.76
C PRO A 155 7.23 1.51 -5.90
N ARG A 156 7.72 2.67 -5.46
CA ARG A 156 9.17 2.99 -5.42
C ARG A 156 9.88 2.22 -4.32
N LEU A 157 9.26 2.08 -3.15
CA LEU A 157 9.78 1.28 -2.04
C LEU A 157 9.85 -0.21 -2.41
N ILE A 158 8.84 -0.73 -3.09
CA ILE A 158 8.86 -2.12 -3.56
C ILE A 158 9.95 -2.30 -4.62
N GLY A 159 10.03 -1.35 -5.57
CA GLY A 159 10.94 -1.41 -6.70
C GLY A 159 10.56 -2.47 -7.74
N ARG A 160 11.37 -2.60 -8.80
CA ARG A 160 11.12 -3.61 -9.85
C ARG A 160 11.26 -5.01 -9.27
N LYS A 161 10.20 -5.82 -9.36
CA LYS A 161 10.17 -7.21 -8.85
C LYS A 161 10.57 -7.34 -7.36
N GLY A 162 10.29 -6.32 -6.55
CA GLY A 162 10.64 -6.32 -5.13
C GLY A 162 12.12 -6.02 -4.82
N TYR A 163 12.91 -5.58 -5.79
CA TYR A 163 14.36 -5.39 -5.61
C TYR A 163 14.72 -4.46 -4.46
N MET A 164 14.06 -3.30 -4.36
CA MET A 164 14.39 -2.30 -3.34
C MET A 164 14.07 -2.82 -1.93
N VAL A 165 12.90 -3.39 -1.73
CA VAL A 165 12.48 -3.96 -0.44
C VAL A 165 13.39 -5.12 -0.01
N ASN A 166 13.75 -5.99 -0.95
CA ASN A 166 14.65 -7.12 -0.68
C ASN A 166 16.07 -6.66 -0.36
N MET A 167 16.55 -5.60 -1.01
CA MET A 167 17.85 -5.00 -0.76
C MET A 167 17.89 -4.41 0.67
N ILE A 168 16.86 -3.64 1.07
CA ILE A 168 16.77 -3.09 2.43
C ILE A 168 16.72 -4.23 3.44
N SER A 169 15.90 -5.25 3.21
CA SER A 169 15.77 -6.41 4.08
C SER A 169 17.11 -7.13 4.28
N ALA A 170 17.84 -7.39 3.19
CA ALA A 170 19.13 -8.09 3.24
C ALA A 170 20.22 -7.29 3.98
N GLN A 171 20.27 -5.95 3.79
CA GLN A 171 21.29 -5.10 4.38
C GLN A 171 21.02 -4.77 5.85
N THR A 172 19.75 -4.74 6.26
CA THR A 172 19.36 -4.41 7.64
C THR A 172 19.10 -5.63 8.52
N GLY A 173 18.99 -6.82 7.91
CA GLY A 173 18.59 -8.04 8.60
C GLY A 173 17.14 -7.99 9.11
N CYS A 174 16.31 -7.09 8.57
CA CYS A 174 14.92 -6.92 8.95
C CYS A 174 13.98 -7.55 7.92
N GLU A 175 12.85 -8.03 8.39
CA GLU A 175 11.71 -8.38 7.54
C GLU A 175 10.83 -7.15 7.34
N LEU A 176 10.53 -6.82 6.09
CA LEU A 176 9.68 -5.71 5.72
C LEU A 176 8.37 -6.22 5.12
N MET A 177 7.26 -5.85 5.75
CA MET A 177 5.91 -6.10 5.23
C MET A 177 5.30 -4.80 4.75
N VAL A 178 5.16 -4.66 3.45
CA VAL A 178 4.75 -3.41 2.80
C VAL A 178 3.29 -3.48 2.38
N GLY A 179 2.46 -2.60 2.97
CA GLY A 179 1.08 -2.39 2.54
C GLY A 179 0.98 -1.31 1.45
N GLN A 180 0.12 -1.51 0.46
CA GLN A 180 -0.16 -0.50 -0.57
C GLN A 180 -0.82 0.76 0.00
N ASN A 181 -1.37 0.65 1.20
CA ASN A 181 -1.91 1.76 1.99
C ASN A 181 -0.84 2.67 2.64
N GLY A 182 0.44 2.42 2.37
CA GLY A 182 1.55 3.22 2.89
C GLY A 182 1.97 2.89 4.32
N LEU A 183 1.48 1.79 4.89
CA LEU A 183 1.99 1.26 6.14
C LEU A 183 3.02 0.17 5.85
N VAL A 184 4.17 0.28 6.49
CA VAL A 184 5.26 -0.71 6.40
C VAL A 184 5.58 -1.19 7.80
N VAL A 185 5.48 -2.50 8.03
CA VAL A 185 5.94 -3.09 9.29
C VAL A 185 7.35 -3.59 9.10
N VAL A 186 8.23 -3.14 9.98
CA VAL A 186 9.65 -3.50 10.00
C VAL A 186 9.92 -4.31 11.26
N SER A 187 10.32 -5.56 11.10
CA SER A 187 10.60 -6.50 12.20
C SER A 187 12.04 -6.99 12.11
N GLY A 188 12.79 -6.88 13.20
CA GLY A 188 14.20 -7.29 13.22
C GLY A 188 14.97 -6.71 14.41
N PRO A 189 16.31 -6.68 14.34
CA PRO A 189 17.14 -6.09 15.37
C PRO A 189 16.93 -4.56 15.46
N PRO A 190 17.00 -3.94 16.65
CA PRO A 190 16.71 -2.50 16.85
C PRO A 190 17.51 -1.58 15.91
N GLU A 191 18.81 -1.86 15.72
CA GLU A 191 19.67 -1.09 14.81
C GLU A 191 19.22 -1.23 13.35
N GLY A 192 18.84 -2.44 12.95
CA GLY A 192 18.31 -2.72 11.61
C GLY A 192 16.99 -2.00 11.36
N ILE A 193 16.09 -1.96 12.35
CA ILE A 193 14.82 -1.24 12.27
C ILE A 193 15.05 0.25 12.01
N LEU A 194 16.00 0.86 12.77
CA LEU A 194 16.32 2.28 12.60
C LEU A 194 16.88 2.56 11.19
N LYS A 195 17.81 1.73 10.72
CA LYS A 195 18.38 1.83 9.37
C LYS A 195 17.31 1.67 8.28
N ALA A 196 16.45 0.68 8.41
CA ALA A 196 15.34 0.46 7.48
C ALA A 196 14.36 1.65 7.47
N ALA A 197 14.00 2.17 8.64
CA ALA A 197 13.12 3.33 8.75
C ALA A 197 13.70 4.58 8.08
N ASN A 198 15.00 4.85 8.26
CA ASN A 198 15.68 5.96 7.61
C ASN A 198 15.76 5.76 6.08
N ALA A 199 16.04 4.54 5.62
CA ALA A 199 16.02 4.21 4.18
C ALA A 199 14.62 4.44 3.57
N ILE A 200 13.54 4.06 4.28
CA ILE A 200 12.16 4.29 3.83
C ILE A 200 11.87 5.79 3.76
N LYS A 201 12.29 6.60 4.74
CA LYS A 201 12.15 8.06 4.70
C LYS A 201 12.91 8.68 3.53
N MET A 202 14.14 8.26 3.28
CA MET A 202 14.92 8.72 2.13
C MET A 202 14.20 8.42 0.81
N ILE A 203 13.60 7.22 0.69
CA ILE A 203 12.80 6.86 -0.48
C ILE A 203 11.56 7.76 -0.59
N GLU A 204 10.93 8.12 0.53
CA GLU A 204 9.78 9.03 0.52
C GLU A 204 10.16 10.43 0.05
N GLU A 205 11.25 10.98 0.53
CA GLU A 205 11.71 12.32 0.21
C GLU A 205 12.24 12.42 -1.23
N GLU A 206 13.00 11.42 -1.66
CA GLU A 206 13.71 11.43 -2.93
C GLU A 206 13.08 10.55 -4.03
N ALA A 207 11.81 10.15 -3.89
CA ALA A 207 11.12 9.26 -4.83
C ALA A 207 11.18 9.70 -6.31
N HIS A 208 11.40 10.99 -6.56
CA HIS A 208 11.47 11.61 -7.89
C HIS A 208 12.84 11.48 -8.55
N LEU A 209 13.91 11.15 -7.82
CA LEU A 209 15.26 11.06 -8.35
C LEU A 209 15.50 9.74 -9.11
N ALA A 210 16.29 9.83 -10.19
CA ALA A 210 16.64 8.67 -11.00
C ALA A 210 17.58 7.70 -10.27
N ASP A 211 18.53 8.25 -9.49
CA ASP A 211 19.62 7.47 -8.83
C ASP A 211 19.28 7.00 -7.42
N LEU A 212 17.99 6.98 -7.07
CA LEU A 212 17.53 6.63 -5.72
C LEU A 212 18.05 5.28 -5.24
N THR A 213 18.07 4.27 -6.12
CA THR A 213 18.52 2.92 -5.76
C THR A 213 19.97 2.90 -5.31
N THR A 214 20.85 3.60 -6.05
CA THR A 214 22.27 3.72 -5.72
C THR A 214 22.49 4.48 -4.43
N LYS A 215 21.72 5.54 -4.19
CA LYS A 215 21.78 6.32 -2.94
C LYS A 215 21.40 5.48 -1.72
N VAL A 216 20.27 4.75 -1.80
CA VAL A 216 19.82 3.89 -0.70
C VAL A 216 20.85 2.77 -0.46
N GLN A 217 21.41 2.18 -1.52
CA GLN A 217 22.45 1.16 -1.40
C GLN A 217 23.71 1.69 -0.74
N ASN A 218 24.16 2.89 -1.13
CA ASN A 218 25.33 3.53 -0.50
C ASN A 218 25.08 3.87 0.98
N TYR A 219 23.89 4.39 1.31
CA TYR A 219 23.51 4.66 2.69
C TYR A 219 23.59 3.39 3.56
N LEU A 220 22.98 2.30 3.09
CA LEU A 220 22.97 1.03 3.83
C LEU A 220 24.35 0.37 3.89
N GLY A 221 25.18 0.50 2.83
CA GLY A 221 26.52 -0.07 2.76
C GLY A 221 27.59 0.75 3.51
N ALA A 222 27.47 2.07 3.56
CA ALA A 222 28.42 2.94 4.25
C ALA A 222 28.39 2.74 5.78
N GLU A 223 27.23 2.43 6.35
CA GLU A 223 27.11 2.17 7.79
C GLU A 223 27.56 0.75 8.19
N ALA A 224 27.63 -0.20 7.25
CA ALA A 224 28.19 -1.53 7.52
C ALA A 224 29.72 -1.51 7.73
N GLN A 225 30.41 -0.45 7.29
CA GLN A 225 31.85 -0.27 7.45
C GLN A 225 32.26 0.63 8.64
N GLY A 226 31.30 1.25 9.32
CA GLY A 226 31.54 2.16 10.43
C GLY A 226 31.37 1.59 11.84
N GLY A 227 31.18 0.29 11.96
CA GLY A 227 30.95 -0.44 13.21
C GLY A 227 32.09 -1.38 13.61
N GLU A 228 33.33 -0.94 13.53
CA GLU A 228 34.49 -1.57 14.21
C GLU A 228 34.98 -0.72 15.36
#